data_e899df2b88278220d93f59bcffa8a890
#
_entry.id   e899df2b88278220d93f59bcffa8a890
#
_cell.length_a   1.000
_cell.length_b   1.000
_cell.length_c   1.000
_cell.angle_alpha   90.00
_cell.angle_beta   90.00
_cell.angle_gamma   90.00
#
_symmetry.space_group_name_H-M   'P 1'
#
loop_
_entity.id
_entity.type
_entity.pdbx_description
1 polymer ?
#
loop_
_entity_poly.entity_id
_entity_poly.type
_entity_poly.pdbx_seq_one_letter_code
_entity_poly.pdbx_strand_id
1 'polypeptide(L)'
;MRKYTTLFIAFCLSLTACKQSAGKVKEQDSSDFVAITDVVPDAILEIRYFGTYNFVGTRIDGYLSPTALLTRQAADSLKAVSDDVIRLGYRLKIYDAYRPQEGVDHFVRWAEDMADTLMKPYFYPDLDKSVLFPQEYICLKSGHTRGSTVDLTLFDMTTGKELDMGGTFDWFGPESHPDFCGNPQTGQYTGDNSKSPANPKRSITPEQFRNRMILRQAMMRHGFKPFDTEWWHFTLKDEPYPDTYFTFPVTQKGLSLLCHFFISSKSTYSPSESE
;
A
#
# COMPACT_ATOMS: atom_id res chain seq x y z
N MET A 1 -78.59 14.41 15.46
CA MET A 1 -77.47 14.56 16.38
C MET A 1 -76.70 13.24 16.45
N ARG A 2 -75.59 13.11 15.75
CA ARG A 2 -74.75 11.88 15.75
C ARG A 2 -73.56 12.17 16.64
N LYS A 3 -73.38 11.38 17.72
CA LYS A 3 -72.27 11.41 18.65
C LYS A 3 -71.12 10.63 18.04
N TYR A 4 -69.98 11.27 17.82
CA TYR A 4 -68.74 10.59 17.48
C TYR A 4 -67.95 10.27 18.75
N THR A 5 -67.74 8.97 19.00
CA THR A 5 -66.92 8.46 20.08
C THR A 5 -65.50 8.33 19.57
N THR A 6 -64.57 9.15 20.05
CA THR A 6 -63.16 9.09 19.69
C THR A 6 -62.50 8.03 20.53
N LEU A 7 -61.97 6.99 19.90
CA LEU A 7 -61.19 5.92 20.51
C LEU A 7 -59.71 6.31 20.50
N PHE A 8 -59.14 6.57 21.69
CA PHE A 8 -57.71 6.76 21.86
C PHE A 8 -57.02 5.40 21.93
N ILE A 9 -56.24 5.05 20.92
CA ILE A 9 -55.35 3.89 20.94
C ILE A 9 -54.02 4.37 21.47
N ALA A 10 -53.69 3.99 22.72
CA ALA A 10 -52.37 4.17 23.30
C ALA A 10 -51.37 3.20 22.64
N PHE A 11 -50.46 3.70 21.84
CA PHE A 11 -49.38 2.91 21.26
C PHE A 11 -48.22 2.87 22.25
N CYS A 12 -48.11 1.78 23.02
CA CYS A 12 -46.93 1.53 23.86
C CYS A 12 -45.74 1.15 22.99
N LEU A 13 -44.83 2.10 22.77
CA LEU A 13 -43.50 1.87 22.21
C LEU A 13 -42.64 1.16 23.26
N SER A 14 -42.52 -0.16 23.16
CA SER A 14 -41.50 -0.95 23.88
C SER A 14 -40.14 -0.69 23.23
N LEU A 15 -39.34 0.18 23.84
CA LEU A 15 -37.92 0.35 23.53
C LEU A 15 -37.16 -0.90 23.99
N THR A 16 -37.05 -1.91 23.14
CA THR A 16 -36.07 -2.97 23.28
C THR A 16 -34.69 -2.38 22.94
N ALA A 17 -33.95 -1.98 23.97
CA ALA A 17 -32.55 -1.63 23.84
C ALA A 17 -31.79 -2.88 23.42
N CYS A 18 -31.46 -2.94 22.11
CA CYS A 18 -30.54 -3.92 21.58
C CYS A 18 -29.15 -3.58 22.16
N LYS A 19 -28.74 -4.26 23.25
CA LYS A 19 -27.34 -4.27 23.67
C LYS A 19 -26.55 -4.95 22.57
N GLN A 20 -26.01 -4.16 21.63
CA GLN A 20 -24.90 -4.63 20.82
C GLN A 20 -23.74 -4.94 21.77
N SER A 21 -23.53 -6.23 22.03
CA SER A 21 -22.26 -6.70 22.57
C SER A 21 -21.17 -6.27 21.59
N ALA A 22 -20.31 -5.35 22.01
CA ALA A 22 -19.06 -5.10 21.31
C ALA A 22 -18.29 -6.42 21.30
N GLY A 23 -18.47 -7.21 20.24
CA GLY A 23 -17.65 -8.38 19.98
C GLY A 23 -16.23 -7.89 19.93
N LYS A 24 -15.35 -8.45 20.79
CA LYS A 24 -13.90 -8.24 20.65
C LYS A 24 -13.57 -8.58 19.20
N VAL A 25 -13.11 -7.57 18.44
CA VAL A 25 -12.53 -7.80 17.12
C VAL A 25 -11.42 -8.81 17.35
N LYS A 26 -11.56 -10.00 16.78
CA LYS A 26 -10.55 -11.05 16.90
C LYS A 26 -9.31 -10.49 16.20
N GLU A 27 -8.21 -10.33 16.95
CA GLU A 27 -6.94 -9.87 16.37
C GLU A 27 -6.61 -10.79 15.20
N GLN A 28 -6.41 -10.21 14.02
CA GLN A 28 -6.13 -10.98 12.84
C GLN A 28 -4.74 -11.60 12.97
N ASP A 29 -4.63 -12.88 12.65
CA ASP A 29 -3.39 -13.61 12.75
C ASP A 29 -2.40 -13.12 11.69
N SER A 30 -1.30 -12.50 12.14
CA SER A 30 -0.18 -12.05 11.30
C SER A 30 0.97 -13.07 11.24
N SER A 31 0.78 -14.28 11.78
CA SER A 31 1.85 -15.28 11.91
C SER A 31 2.47 -15.72 10.58
N ASP A 32 1.68 -15.62 9.49
CA ASP A 32 2.13 -15.94 8.13
C ASP A 32 2.86 -14.80 7.42
N PHE A 33 2.91 -13.62 8.05
CA PHE A 33 3.65 -12.48 7.53
C PHE A 33 5.10 -12.47 8.01
N VAL A 34 5.99 -12.03 7.12
CA VAL A 34 7.42 -11.90 7.39
C VAL A 34 7.91 -10.54 6.95
N ALA A 35 8.96 -10.03 7.60
CA ALA A 35 9.67 -8.88 7.07
C ALA A 35 10.41 -9.29 5.78
N ILE A 36 10.30 -8.47 4.74
CA ILE A 36 10.97 -8.75 3.45
C ILE A 36 12.47 -8.95 3.69
N THR A 37 13.10 -8.18 4.57
CA THR A 37 14.54 -8.27 4.86
C THR A 37 14.96 -9.58 5.54
N ASP A 38 14.04 -10.32 6.15
CA ASP A 38 14.35 -11.65 6.71
C ASP A 38 14.49 -12.72 5.62
N VAL A 39 13.91 -12.47 4.44
CA VAL A 39 13.90 -13.40 3.30
C VAL A 39 14.78 -12.89 2.16
N VAL A 40 14.78 -11.58 1.94
CA VAL A 40 15.58 -10.85 0.93
C VAL A 40 16.48 -9.85 1.66
N PRO A 41 17.57 -10.28 2.30
CA PRO A 41 18.38 -9.44 3.20
C PRO A 41 19.11 -8.28 2.49
N ASP A 42 19.26 -8.36 1.18
CA ASP A 42 19.85 -7.34 0.34
C ASP A 42 18.82 -6.33 -0.21
N ALA A 43 17.53 -6.50 0.06
CA ALA A 43 16.51 -5.52 -0.32
C ALA A 43 16.77 -4.17 0.36
N ILE A 44 16.62 -3.09 -0.41
CA ILE A 44 16.70 -1.72 0.09
C ILE A 44 15.28 -1.28 0.42
N LEU A 45 15.07 -0.80 1.65
CA LEU A 45 13.77 -0.29 2.06
C LEU A 45 13.77 1.24 2.02
N GLU A 46 12.84 1.81 1.24
CA GLU A 46 12.48 3.23 1.27
C GLU A 46 10.96 3.33 1.43
N ILE A 47 10.48 2.95 2.63
CA ILE A 47 9.05 2.84 2.90
C ILE A 47 8.43 4.23 2.89
N ARG A 48 7.80 4.59 1.76
CA ARG A 48 7.29 5.93 1.46
C ARG A 48 6.23 6.35 2.45
N TYR A 49 5.39 5.43 2.89
CA TYR A 49 4.27 5.71 3.78
C TYR A 49 4.65 5.77 5.27
N PHE A 50 5.84 5.31 5.63
CA PHE A 50 6.42 5.60 6.95
C PHE A 50 7.02 7.02 7.01
N GLY A 51 7.49 7.55 5.89
CA GLY A 51 8.01 8.90 5.75
C GLY A 51 6.94 9.94 5.40
N THR A 52 7.40 11.14 5.08
CA THR A 52 6.53 12.25 4.62
C THR A 52 6.61 12.50 3.12
N TYR A 53 7.55 11.86 2.41
CA TYR A 53 7.66 12.02 0.95
C TYR A 53 6.77 10.98 0.24
N ASN A 54 5.47 11.22 0.31
CA ASN A 54 4.39 10.52 -0.37
C ASN A 54 3.33 11.53 -0.83
N PHE A 55 2.31 11.09 -1.54
CA PHE A 55 1.31 12.00 -2.12
C PHE A 55 0.42 12.71 -1.09
N VAL A 56 0.39 12.25 0.17
CA VAL A 56 -0.32 12.88 1.29
C VAL A 56 0.54 13.97 1.95
N GLY A 57 1.87 13.75 2.05
CA GLY A 57 2.81 14.68 2.69
C GLY A 57 3.03 14.43 4.18
N THR A 58 2.43 13.39 4.73
CA THR A 58 2.58 12.97 6.14
C THR A 58 2.80 11.47 6.22
N ARG A 59 3.26 10.98 7.40
CA ARG A 59 3.30 9.55 7.65
C ARG A 59 1.87 9.00 7.65
N ILE A 60 1.68 7.86 6.97
CA ILE A 60 0.39 7.21 6.83
C ILE A 60 0.07 6.39 8.08
N ASP A 61 -1.20 6.42 8.48
CA ASP A 61 -1.69 5.66 9.65
C ASP A 61 -1.40 4.17 9.49
N GLY A 62 -1.11 3.51 10.60
CA GLY A 62 -0.75 2.09 10.61
C GLY A 62 0.70 1.77 10.26
N TYR A 63 1.51 2.71 9.76
CA TYR A 63 2.95 2.51 9.54
C TYR A 63 3.74 2.93 10.78
N LEU A 64 4.04 1.98 11.66
CA LEU A 64 4.73 2.24 12.93
C LEU A 64 6.24 1.98 12.87
N SER A 65 6.73 1.32 11.82
CA SER A 65 8.15 1.05 11.58
C SER A 65 8.49 1.17 10.09
N PRO A 66 9.73 1.55 9.73
CA PRO A 66 10.21 1.61 8.35
C PRO A 66 10.55 0.20 7.82
N THR A 67 9.59 -0.71 7.89
CA THR A 67 9.72 -2.10 7.46
C THR A 67 8.66 -2.45 6.42
N ALA A 68 8.92 -3.47 5.64
CA ALA A 68 7.99 -4.00 4.65
C ALA A 68 7.63 -5.44 4.99
N LEU A 69 6.34 -5.74 5.08
CA LEU A 69 5.83 -7.06 5.40
C LEU A 69 5.15 -7.68 4.17
N LEU A 70 5.33 -8.97 3.97
CA LEU A 70 4.57 -9.76 3.00
C LEU A 70 4.14 -11.09 3.63
N THR A 71 3.14 -11.74 3.04
CA THR A 71 2.89 -13.16 3.31
C THR A 71 4.17 -13.95 2.98
N ARG A 72 4.41 -15.02 3.72
CA ARG A 72 5.59 -15.90 3.50
C ARG A 72 5.71 -16.30 2.03
N GLN A 73 4.62 -16.74 1.42
CA GLN A 73 4.59 -17.17 0.03
C GLN A 73 5.01 -16.05 -0.95
N ALA A 74 4.52 -14.82 -0.74
CA ALA A 74 4.89 -13.68 -1.57
C ALA A 74 6.37 -13.29 -1.36
N ALA A 75 6.87 -13.36 -0.12
CA ALA A 75 8.27 -13.08 0.19
C ALA A 75 9.21 -14.11 -0.43
N ASP A 76 8.86 -15.40 -0.42
CA ASP A 76 9.66 -16.45 -1.05
C ASP A 76 9.71 -16.28 -2.57
N SER A 77 8.59 -15.90 -3.21
CA SER A 77 8.57 -15.54 -4.63
C SER A 77 9.43 -14.30 -4.93
N LEU A 78 9.37 -13.29 -4.05
CA LEU A 78 10.18 -12.07 -4.18
C LEU A 78 11.69 -12.37 -4.02
N LYS A 79 12.05 -13.35 -3.20
CA LYS A 79 13.44 -13.82 -3.09
C LYS A 79 13.96 -14.36 -4.42
N ALA A 80 13.15 -15.13 -5.12
CA ALA A 80 13.54 -15.64 -6.44
C ALA A 80 13.67 -14.51 -7.48
N VAL A 81 12.85 -13.46 -7.41
CA VAL A 81 13.03 -12.22 -8.19
C VAL A 81 14.37 -11.57 -7.87
N SER A 82 14.68 -11.42 -6.57
CA SER A 82 15.95 -10.82 -6.14
C SER A 82 17.15 -11.61 -6.67
N ASP A 83 17.12 -12.94 -6.59
CA ASP A 83 18.19 -13.79 -7.10
C ASP A 83 18.41 -13.64 -8.62
N ASP A 84 17.34 -13.38 -9.38
CA ASP A 84 17.44 -13.11 -10.81
C ASP A 84 18.08 -11.74 -11.10
N VAL A 85 17.60 -10.68 -10.44
CA VAL A 85 18.06 -9.32 -10.74
C VAL A 85 19.47 -9.05 -10.21
N ILE A 86 19.91 -9.72 -9.13
CA ILE A 86 21.29 -9.64 -8.62
C ILE A 86 22.29 -10.11 -9.69
N ARG A 87 21.97 -11.17 -10.44
CA ARG A 87 22.81 -11.64 -11.54
C ARG A 87 22.94 -10.64 -12.69
N LEU A 88 22.01 -9.69 -12.76
CA LEU A 88 22.03 -8.57 -13.72
C LEU A 88 22.70 -7.31 -13.17
N GLY A 89 23.17 -7.35 -11.90
CA GLY A 89 23.81 -6.19 -11.25
C GLY A 89 22.84 -5.28 -10.49
N TYR A 90 21.61 -5.74 -10.22
CA TYR A 90 20.59 -4.95 -9.56
C TYR A 90 20.19 -5.53 -8.18
N ARG A 91 19.68 -4.67 -7.31
CA ARG A 91 18.99 -5.03 -6.07
C ARG A 91 17.53 -4.55 -6.15
N LEU A 92 16.66 -5.18 -5.39
CA LEU A 92 15.30 -4.69 -5.22
C LEU A 92 15.29 -3.51 -4.26
N LYS A 93 14.55 -2.45 -4.60
CA LYS A 93 14.25 -1.33 -3.70
C LYS A 93 12.74 -1.24 -3.52
N ILE A 94 12.29 -1.35 -2.28
CA ILE A 94 10.88 -1.50 -1.89
C ILE A 94 10.36 -0.15 -1.42
N TYR A 95 9.23 0.29 -1.97
CA TYR A 95 8.52 1.51 -1.58
C TYR A 95 7.35 1.23 -0.65
N ASP A 96 6.60 0.14 -0.92
CA ASP A 96 5.50 -0.34 -0.10
C ASP A 96 5.32 -1.86 -0.28
N ALA A 97 4.65 -2.50 0.70
CA ALA A 97 4.29 -3.91 0.63
C ALA A 97 2.92 -4.12 1.31
N TYR A 98 2.82 -4.89 2.40
CA TYR A 98 1.58 -4.93 3.16
C TYR A 98 1.22 -3.51 3.67
N ARG A 99 -0.01 -3.08 3.37
CA ARG A 99 -0.61 -1.83 3.81
C ARG A 99 -1.84 -2.15 4.64
N PRO A 100 -1.89 -1.79 5.92
CA PRO A 100 -3.08 -2.04 6.75
C PRO A 100 -4.28 -1.24 6.24
N GLN A 101 -5.50 -1.72 6.51
CA GLN A 101 -6.72 -1.01 6.11
C GLN A 101 -6.76 0.43 6.66
N GLU A 102 -6.20 0.67 7.85
CA GLU A 102 -6.07 2.01 8.44
C GLU A 102 -5.31 2.99 7.52
N GLY A 103 -4.27 2.50 6.81
CA GLY A 103 -3.53 3.29 5.81
C GLY A 103 -4.38 3.61 4.58
N VAL A 104 -5.18 2.65 4.10
CA VAL A 104 -6.14 2.90 3.01
C VAL A 104 -7.18 3.92 3.43
N ASP A 105 -7.72 3.81 4.63
CA ASP A 105 -8.70 4.75 5.19
C ASP A 105 -8.11 6.16 5.33
N HIS A 106 -6.80 6.28 5.62
CA HIS A 106 -6.10 7.57 5.63
C HIS A 106 -6.08 8.20 4.22
N PHE A 107 -5.78 7.42 3.18
CA PHE A 107 -5.82 7.91 1.79
C PHE A 107 -7.21 8.40 1.39
N VAL A 108 -8.26 7.69 1.82
CA VAL A 108 -9.65 8.09 1.58
C VAL A 108 -9.95 9.44 2.23
N ARG A 109 -9.65 9.59 3.52
CA ARG A 109 -9.85 10.87 4.24
C ARG A 109 -9.07 12.03 3.60
N TRP A 110 -7.82 11.78 3.23
CA TRP A 110 -7.01 12.78 2.53
C TRP A 110 -7.63 13.15 1.16
N ALA A 111 -8.11 12.19 0.41
CA ALA A 111 -8.70 12.43 -0.92
C ALA A 111 -10.01 13.22 -0.84
N GLU A 112 -10.78 13.08 0.24
CA GLU A 112 -12.00 13.84 0.53
C GLU A 112 -11.73 15.30 0.95
N ASP A 113 -10.55 15.58 1.54
CA ASP A 113 -10.14 16.94 1.87
C ASP A 113 -9.59 17.66 0.64
N MET A 114 -10.47 18.36 -0.08
CA MET A 114 -10.11 19.09 -1.31
C MET A 114 -9.13 20.24 -1.08
N ALA A 115 -8.97 20.72 0.16
CA ALA A 115 -8.07 21.83 0.50
C ALA A 115 -6.62 21.34 0.68
N ASP A 116 -6.40 20.09 1.05
CA ASP A 116 -5.07 19.52 1.20
C ASP A 116 -4.45 19.18 -0.18
N THR A 117 -3.66 20.10 -0.69
CA THR A 117 -2.97 19.98 -1.99
C THR A 117 -1.45 20.11 -1.85
N LEU A 118 -0.91 19.91 -0.63
CA LEU A 118 0.50 20.11 -0.30
C LEU A 118 1.44 19.41 -1.29
N MET A 119 1.15 18.17 -1.61
CA MET A 119 2.01 17.34 -2.46
C MET A 119 1.58 17.30 -3.93
N LYS A 120 0.56 18.08 -4.32
CA LYS A 120 0.09 18.15 -5.70
C LYS A 120 1.20 18.42 -6.72
N PRO A 121 2.13 19.38 -6.53
CA PRO A 121 3.18 19.67 -7.53
C PRO A 121 4.10 18.48 -7.81
N TYR A 122 4.20 17.53 -6.87
CA TYR A 122 5.14 16.41 -6.94
C TYR A 122 4.53 15.10 -7.44
N PHE A 123 3.22 14.88 -7.21
CA PHE A 123 2.58 13.60 -7.49
C PHE A 123 1.40 13.68 -8.46
N TYR A 124 0.65 14.80 -8.50
CA TYR A 124 -0.56 14.93 -9.33
C TYR A 124 -0.80 16.36 -9.84
N PRO A 125 0.23 17.02 -10.45
CA PRO A 125 0.13 18.44 -10.81
C PRO A 125 -0.99 18.73 -11.81
N ASP A 126 -1.30 17.77 -12.67
CA ASP A 126 -2.26 17.90 -13.77
C ASP A 126 -3.67 17.40 -13.39
N LEU A 127 -3.86 16.87 -12.19
CA LEU A 127 -5.13 16.32 -11.73
C LEU A 127 -5.77 17.19 -10.65
N ASP A 128 -7.10 17.21 -10.64
CA ASP A 128 -7.89 17.69 -9.50
C ASP A 128 -8.22 16.50 -8.58
N LYS A 129 -8.28 16.73 -7.24
CA LYS A 129 -8.60 15.65 -6.30
C LYS A 129 -9.99 15.05 -6.53
N SER A 130 -10.92 15.78 -7.11
CA SER A 130 -12.26 15.29 -7.43
C SER A 130 -12.27 14.11 -8.41
N VAL A 131 -11.18 13.90 -9.19
CA VAL A 131 -11.08 12.78 -10.13
C VAL A 131 -10.41 11.54 -9.55
N LEU A 132 -9.83 11.60 -8.34
CA LEU A 132 -9.01 10.52 -7.78
C LEU A 132 -9.81 9.24 -7.53
N PHE A 133 -11.05 9.33 -7.02
CA PHE A 133 -11.95 8.18 -6.89
C PHE A 133 -12.54 7.73 -8.23
N PRO A 134 -13.11 8.62 -9.07
CA PRO A 134 -13.67 8.23 -10.36
C PRO A 134 -12.67 7.56 -11.32
N GLN A 135 -11.39 7.92 -11.19
CA GLN A 135 -10.32 7.35 -12.02
C GLN A 135 -9.50 6.26 -11.31
N GLU A 136 -9.99 5.80 -10.15
CA GLU A 136 -9.43 4.69 -9.37
C GLU A 136 -7.98 4.88 -8.89
N TYR A 137 -7.49 6.13 -8.81
CA TYR A 137 -6.19 6.42 -8.17
C TYR A 137 -6.26 6.14 -6.65
N ILE A 138 -7.42 6.38 -6.03
CA ILE A 138 -7.71 6.05 -4.63
C ILE A 138 -8.92 5.11 -4.60
N CYS A 139 -8.80 4.00 -3.89
CA CYS A 139 -9.82 2.98 -3.73
C CYS A 139 -10.09 2.70 -2.25
N LEU A 140 -11.33 2.25 -1.94
CA LEU A 140 -11.71 1.85 -0.57
C LEU A 140 -11.07 0.53 -0.11
N LYS A 141 -10.53 -0.24 -1.05
CA LYS A 141 -9.85 -1.52 -0.82
C LYS A 141 -8.59 -1.58 -1.65
N SER A 142 -7.54 -2.16 -1.10
CA SER A 142 -6.24 -2.28 -1.76
C SER A 142 -5.76 -3.73 -1.80
N GLY A 143 -5.10 -4.11 -2.89
CA GLY A 143 -4.36 -5.37 -2.99
C GLY A 143 -3.30 -5.52 -1.91
N HIS A 144 -2.64 -4.43 -1.54
CA HIS A 144 -1.63 -4.39 -0.47
C HIS A 144 -2.16 -4.88 0.87
N THR A 145 -3.43 -4.60 1.18
CA THR A 145 -4.06 -4.99 2.45
C THR A 145 -4.23 -6.51 2.59
N ARG A 146 -4.09 -7.26 1.48
CA ARG A 146 -4.11 -8.73 1.48
C ARG A 146 -2.73 -9.36 1.72
N GLY A 147 -1.66 -8.54 1.74
CA GLY A 147 -0.30 -8.95 2.11
C GLY A 147 0.50 -9.65 1.02
N SER A 148 0.04 -9.65 -0.24
CA SER A 148 0.76 -10.30 -1.35
C SER A 148 1.04 -9.35 -2.52
N THR A 149 0.97 -8.04 -2.26
CA THR A 149 1.26 -6.97 -3.22
C THR A 149 2.48 -6.19 -2.75
N VAL A 150 3.33 -5.79 -3.70
CA VAL A 150 4.55 -5.03 -3.46
C VAL A 150 4.74 -3.95 -4.52
N ASP A 151 5.16 -2.75 -4.08
CA ASP A 151 5.60 -1.65 -4.92
C ASP A 151 7.11 -1.51 -4.81
N LEU A 152 7.79 -1.58 -5.96
CA LEU A 152 9.24 -1.65 -5.97
C LEU A 152 9.87 -1.12 -7.27
N THR A 153 11.17 -0.90 -7.19
CA THR A 153 12.04 -0.58 -8.33
C THR A 153 13.34 -1.38 -8.28
N LEU A 154 14.21 -1.14 -9.25
CA LEU A 154 15.57 -1.69 -9.32
C LEU A 154 16.58 -0.64 -8.90
N PHE A 155 17.58 -1.08 -8.15
CA PHE A 155 18.73 -0.28 -7.72
C PHE A 155 20.00 -0.86 -8.35
N ASP A 156 20.71 -0.04 -9.14
CA ASP A 156 21.93 -0.42 -9.83
C ASP A 156 23.11 -0.41 -8.85
N MET A 157 23.72 -1.57 -8.65
CA MET A 157 24.85 -1.74 -7.74
C MET A 157 26.13 -1.08 -8.26
N THR A 158 26.22 -0.80 -9.55
CA THR A 158 27.40 -0.15 -10.17
C THR A 158 27.36 1.35 -9.96
N THR A 159 26.20 1.96 -10.19
CA THR A 159 26.03 3.40 -10.06
C THR A 159 25.66 3.86 -8.66
N GLY A 160 25.15 2.94 -7.82
CA GLY A 160 24.65 3.25 -6.48
C GLY A 160 23.35 4.08 -6.51
N LYS A 161 22.54 3.95 -7.56
CA LYS A 161 21.30 4.71 -7.77
C LYS A 161 20.16 3.80 -8.21
N GLU A 162 18.94 4.28 -8.05
CA GLU A 162 17.76 3.67 -8.69
C GLU A 162 17.89 3.72 -10.19
N LEU A 163 17.38 2.71 -10.88
CA LEU A 163 17.19 2.79 -12.32
C LEU A 163 16.14 3.88 -12.63
N ASP A 164 16.46 4.70 -13.62
CA ASP A 164 15.52 5.71 -14.10
C ASP A 164 14.37 5.02 -14.84
N MET A 165 13.19 5.06 -14.25
CA MET A 165 11.95 4.48 -14.79
C MET A 165 11.11 5.50 -15.57
N GLY A 166 11.59 6.75 -15.69
CA GLY A 166 10.88 7.82 -16.42
C GLY A 166 9.70 8.43 -15.66
N GLY A 167 9.58 8.16 -14.38
CA GLY A 167 8.56 8.71 -13.50
C GLY A 167 8.76 8.25 -12.06
N THR A 168 8.34 9.06 -11.10
CA THR A 168 8.43 8.72 -9.68
C THR A 168 7.36 7.69 -9.30
N PHE A 169 7.62 6.95 -8.25
CA PHE A 169 6.62 6.18 -7.53
C PHE A 169 5.44 7.08 -7.10
N ASP A 170 4.22 6.56 -7.15
CA ASP A 170 2.97 7.29 -6.83
C ASP A 170 2.66 8.49 -7.73
N TRP A 171 3.23 8.56 -8.92
CA TRP A 171 2.81 9.57 -9.88
C TRP A 171 1.40 9.25 -10.42
N PHE A 172 0.44 10.15 -10.20
CA PHE A 172 -0.92 10.03 -10.71
C PHE A 172 -1.00 10.57 -12.13
N GLY A 173 -1.00 9.65 -13.09
CA GLY A 173 -1.07 9.98 -14.50
C GLY A 173 -0.73 8.79 -15.40
N PRO A 174 -1.09 8.88 -16.68
CA PRO A 174 -0.84 7.80 -17.64
C PRO A 174 0.64 7.50 -17.87
N GLU A 175 1.55 8.39 -17.47
CA GLU A 175 2.99 8.18 -17.51
C GLU A 175 3.44 7.04 -16.59
N SER A 176 2.63 6.69 -15.57
CA SER A 176 2.86 5.55 -14.68
C SER A 176 2.46 4.21 -15.29
N HIS A 177 1.65 4.21 -16.35
CA HIS A 177 1.18 2.98 -16.96
C HIS A 177 2.34 2.22 -17.60
N PRO A 178 2.39 0.89 -17.47
CA PRO A 178 3.42 0.06 -18.09
C PRO A 178 3.47 0.15 -19.62
N ASP A 179 2.33 0.48 -20.25
CA ASP A 179 2.21 0.63 -21.71
C ASP A 179 2.41 2.07 -22.21
N PHE A 180 2.80 2.98 -21.32
CA PHE A 180 3.16 4.34 -21.74
C PHE A 180 4.42 4.33 -22.60
N CYS A 181 4.33 4.88 -23.81
CA CYS A 181 5.38 4.89 -24.83
C CYS A 181 5.84 3.52 -25.33
N GLY A 182 5.10 2.43 -25.09
CA GLY A 182 5.49 1.11 -25.58
C GLY A 182 4.46 0.02 -25.37
N ASN A 183 4.80 -1.17 -25.82
CA ASN A 183 3.97 -2.36 -25.64
C ASN A 183 4.61 -3.30 -24.59
N PRO A 184 4.04 -3.44 -23.38
CA PRO A 184 4.63 -4.24 -22.31
C PRO A 184 4.51 -5.76 -22.54
N GLN A 185 3.67 -6.23 -23.48
CA GLN A 185 3.56 -7.64 -23.85
C GLN A 185 4.73 -8.07 -24.74
N THR A 186 5.14 -7.20 -25.68
CA THR A 186 6.25 -7.47 -26.60
C THR A 186 7.58 -6.89 -26.14
N GLY A 187 7.55 -5.96 -25.16
CA GLY A 187 8.74 -5.19 -24.74
C GLY A 187 9.19 -4.15 -25.75
N GLN A 188 8.38 -3.84 -26.77
CA GLN A 188 8.72 -2.91 -27.82
C GLN A 188 8.40 -1.46 -27.41
N TYR A 189 9.42 -0.59 -27.43
CA TYR A 189 9.24 0.84 -27.34
C TYR A 189 8.65 1.41 -28.63
N THR A 190 7.62 2.25 -28.52
CA THR A 190 6.94 2.87 -29.68
C THR A 190 7.08 4.39 -29.71
N GLY A 191 7.37 5.01 -28.56
CA GLY A 191 7.35 6.46 -28.40
C GLY A 191 5.95 7.07 -28.38
N ASP A 192 4.90 6.26 -28.42
CA ASP A 192 3.51 6.72 -28.39
C ASP A 192 3.13 7.22 -26.99
N ASN A 193 2.98 8.52 -26.85
CA ASN A 193 2.54 9.21 -25.62
C ASN A 193 1.11 9.76 -25.71
N SER A 194 0.32 9.29 -26.66
CA SER A 194 -1.07 9.75 -26.89
C SER A 194 -1.98 9.59 -25.67
N LYS A 195 -1.59 8.74 -24.70
CA LYS A 195 -2.29 8.56 -23.43
C LYS A 195 -2.15 9.73 -22.46
N SER A 196 -1.20 10.65 -22.67
CA SER A 196 -1.01 11.86 -21.85
C SER A 196 -1.48 13.13 -22.60
N PRO A 197 -2.79 13.28 -22.88
CA PRO A 197 -3.30 14.40 -23.66
C PRO A 197 -3.16 15.74 -22.91
N ALA A 198 -3.16 15.71 -21.57
CA ALA A 198 -3.00 16.92 -20.76
C ALA A 198 -1.57 17.51 -20.89
N ASN A 199 -0.57 16.69 -21.17
CA ASN A 199 0.79 17.13 -21.36
C ASN A 199 1.49 16.33 -22.49
N PRO A 200 1.29 16.70 -23.76
CA PRO A 200 1.83 15.97 -24.91
C PRO A 200 3.35 15.99 -24.99
N LYS A 201 4.02 16.82 -24.18
CA LYS A 201 5.50 16.83 -24.09
C LYS A 201 6.04 15.76 -23.14
N ARG A 202 5.20 15.14 -22.31
CA ARG A 202 5.62 14.05 -21.46
C ARG A 202 5.86 12.81 -22.30
N SER A 203 7.01 12.22 -22.10
CA SER A 203 7.43 11.00 -22.76
C SER A 203 8.48 10.33 -21.88
N ILE A 204 8.65 9.05 -22.03
CA ILE A 204 9.78 8.31 -21.47
C ILE A 204 10.73 7.89 -22.60
N THR A 205 11.99 7.71 -22.27
CA THR A 205 13.01 7.28 -23.23
C THR A 205 12.93 5.77 -23.49
N PRO A 206 13.52 5.26 -24.57
CA PRO A 206 13.66 3.82 -24.81
C PRO A 206 14.36 3.09 -23.66
N GLU A 207 15.31 3.74 -22.98
CA GLU A 207 16.03 3.18 -21.85
C GLU A 207 15.12 3.06 -20.62
N GLN A 208 14.37 4.10 -20.28
CA GLN A 208 13.40 4.09 -19.17
C GLN A 208 12.32 3.02 -19.39
N PHE A 209 11.80 2.88 -20.61
CA PHE A 209 10.87 1.80 -20.93
C PHE A 209 11.52 0.43 -20.76
N ARG A 210 12.75 0.22 -21.23
CA ARG A 210 13.50 -1.03 -21.06
C ARG A 210 13.72 -1.36 -19.59
N ASN A 211 14.05 -0.37 -18.75
CA ASN A 211 14.20 -0.54 -17.30
C ASN A 211 12.92 -1.07 -16.65
N ARG A 212 11.75 -0.51 -17.00
CA ARG A 212 10.44 -1.04 -16.58
C ARG A 212 10.23 -2.48 -17.03
N MET A 213 10.65 -2.83 -18.25
CA MET A 213 10.48 -4.20 -18.78
C MET A 213 11.40 -5.21 -18.08
N ILE A 214 12.62 -4.82 -17.67
CA ILE A 214 13.50 -5.67 -16.86
C ILE A 214 12.80 -6.06 -15.54
N LEU A 215 12.29 -5.07 -14.80
CA LEU A 215 11.55 -5.31 -13.56
C LEU A 215 10.31 -6.18 -13.81
N ARG A 216 9.47 -5.77 -14.77
CA ARG A 216 8.23 -6.48 -15.11
C ARG A 216 8.47 -7.95 -15.44
N GLN A 217 9.45 -8.25 -16.27
CA GLN A 217 9.77 -9.61 -16.68
C GLN A 217 10.30 -10.44 -15.50
N ALA A 218 11.15 -9.87 -14.65
CA ALA A 218 11.64 -10.55 -13.46
C ALA A 218 10.48 -10.93 -12.52
N MET A 219 9.59 -9.99 -12.22
CA MET A 219 8.42 -10.22 -11.38
C MET A 219 7.47 -11.29 -11.98
N MET A 220 7.18 -11.20 -13.27
CA MET A 220 6.27 -12.13 -13.93
C MET A 220 6.81 -13.58 -13.98
N ARG A 221 8.13 -13.77 -14.14
CA ARG A 221 8.77 -15.11 -14.10
C ARG A 221 8.56 -15.81 -12.76
N HIS A 222 8.45 -15.05 -11.68
CA HIS A 222 8.32 -15.58 -10.32
C HIS A 222 6.90 -15.44 -9.74
N GLY A 223 5.89 -15.48 -10.62
CA GLY A 223 4.48 -15.64 -10.24
C GLY A 223 3.74 -14.35 -9.90
N PHE A 224 4.35 -13.19 -10.02
CA PHE A 224 3.64 -11.92 -9.85
C PHE A 224 2.90 -11.52 -11.13
N LYS A 225 1.75 -10.88 -10.97
CA LYS A 225 1.04 -10.17 -12.04
C LYS A 225 1.26 -8.67 -11.87
N PRO A 226 1.59 -7.95 -12.94
CA PRO A 226 1.70 -6.50 -12.91
C PRO A 226 0.32 -5.86 -12.88
N PHE A 227 0.25 -4.63 -12.39
CA PHE A 227 -0.92 -3.77 -12.51
C PHE A 227 -0.85 -2.93 -13.78
N ASP A 228 -2.00 -2.65 -14.39
CA ASP A 228 -2.04 -2.04 -15.73
C ASP A 228 -1.85 -0.52 -15.72
N THR A 229 -1.95 0.12 -14.56
CA THR A 229 -1.84 1.58 -14.41
C THR A 229 -0.59 2.04 -13.65
N GLU A 230 0.20 1.09 -13.10
CA GLU A 230 1.36 1.40 -12.25
C GLU A 230 2.53 0.46 -12.57
N TRP A 231 3.65 1.00 -13.07
CA TRP A 231 4.81 0.19 -13.47
C TRP A 231 5.53 -0.48 -12.31
N TRP A 232 5.35 0.02 -11.10
CA TRP A 232 5.98 -0.46 -9.86
C TRP A 232 5.17 -1.54 -9.12
N HIS A 233 3.87 -1.68 -9.42
CA HIS A 233 2.91 -2.45 -8.63
C HIS A 233 2.74 -3.88 -9.13
N PHE A 234 2.94 -4.85 -8.23
CA PHE A 234 2.86 -6.27 -8.54
C PHE A 234 2.18 -7.05 -7.42
N THR A 235 1.24 -7.91 -7.80
CA THR A 235 0.53 -8.80 -6.86
C THR A 235 0.85 -10.25 -7.20
N LEU A 236 1.13 -11.09 -6.19
CA LEU A 236 1.30 -12.53 -6.40
C LEU A 236 0.01 -13.12 -7.00
N LYS A 237 0.12 -13.99 -8.04
CA LYS A 237 -1.06 -14.55 -8.72
C LYS A 237 -1.86 -15.46 -7.80
N ASP A 238 -1.15 -16.31 -7.06
CA ASP A 238 -1.73 -17.29 -6.15
C ASP A 238 -1.63 -16.77 -4.72
N GLU A 239 -2.39 -15.70 -4.43
CA GLU A 239 -2.42 -15.09 -3.10
C GLU A 239 -3.00 -16.07 -2.07
N PRO A 240 -2.35 -16.27 -0.89
CA PRO A 240 -2.91 -17.13 0.15
C PRO A 240 -4.19 -16.55 0.78
N TYR A 241 -4.39 -15.25 0.69
CA TYR A 241 -5.51 -14.52 1.30
C TYR A 241 -6.23 -13.59 0.32
N PRO A 242 -6.81 -14.10 -0.79
CA PRO A 242 -7.36 -13.25 -1.86
C PRO A 242 -8.55 -12.39 -1.42
N ASP A 243 -9.24 -12.78 -0.34
CA ASP A 243 -10.45 -12.10 0.16
C ASP A 243 -10.29 -11.52 1.56
N THR A 244 -9.09 -11.59 2.16
CA THR A 244 -8.84 -11.11 3.52
C THR A 244 -8.11 -9.77 3.50
N TYR A 245 -8.73 -8.75 4.06
CA TYR A 245 -8.14 -7.42 4.24
C TYR A 245 -7.69 -7.27 5.68
N PHE A 246 -6.38 -7.24 5.89
CA PHE A 246 -5.78 -7.22 7.21
C PHE A 246 -5.75 -5.81 7.81
N THR A 247 -5.75 -5.73 9.15
CA THR A 247 -5.85 -4.46 9.89
C THR A 247 -4.71 -4.23 10.88
N PHE A 248 -3.81 -5.21 11.06
CA PHE A 248 -2.69 -5.05 12.00
C PHE A 248 -1.67 -4.04 11.44
N PRO A 249 -1.00 -3.26 12.33
CA PRO A 249 -0.06 -2.23 11.89
C PRO A 249 1.24 -2.83 11.34
N VAL A 250 1.93 -2.07 10.50
CA VAL A 250 3.28 -2.40 10.02
C VAL A 250 4.28 -2.13 11.15
N THR A 251 4.80 -3.20 11.77
CA THR A 251 5.77 -3.16 12.86
C THR A 251 6.89 -4.18 12.65
N GLN A 252 8.05 -3.96 13.28
CA GLN A 252 9.06 -5.03 13.40
C GLN A 252 8.61 -6.03 14.46
N LYS A 253 8.57 -7.32 14.14
CA LYS A 253 8.11 -8.41 15.04
C LYS A 253 8.81 -8.45 16.42
N GLY A 254 9.98 -7.83 16.61
CA GLY A 254 10.67 -7.77 17.88
C GLY A 254 10.22 -6.66 18.85
N LEU A 255 9.59 -5.61 18.36
CA LEU A 255 9.13 -4.50 19.21
C LEU A 255 7.84 -4.82 19.97
N SER A 256 7.01 -5.71 19.47
CA SER A 256 5.77 -6.14 20.14
C SER A 256 6.04 -6.88 21.47
N LEU A 257 7.13 -7.67 21.55
CA LEU A 257 7.53 -8.37 22.75
C LEU A 257 8.13 -7.43 23.83
N LEU A 258 8.84 -6.37 23.42
CA LEU A 258 9.41 -5.39 24.34
C LEU A 258 8.34 -4.49 24.98
N CYS A 259 7.29 -4.12 24.28
CA CYS A 259 6.16 -3.38 24.86
C CYS A 259 5.41 -4.17 25.91
N HIS A 260 5.21 -5.48 25.74
CA HIS A 260 4.58 -6.32 26.76
C HIS A 260 5.46 -6.49 28.01
N PHE A 261 6.78 -6.58 27.86
CA PHE A 261 7.70 -6.65 29.01
C PHE A 261 7.76 -5.33 29.79
N PHE A 262 7.74 -4.18 29.15
CA PHE A 262 7.76 -2.87 29.83
C PHE A 262 6.46 -2.52 30.55
N ILE A 263 5.31 -2.99 30.06
CA ILE A 263 4.02 -2.77 30.71
C ILE A 263 3.88 -3.71 31.91
N SER A 264 4.35 -4.95 31.81
CA SER A 264 4.30 -5.93 32.93
C SER A 264 5.27 -5.59 34.08
N SER A 265 6.39 -4.91 33.81
CA SER A 265 7.39 -4.56 34.84
C SER A 265 7.01 -3.29 35.65
N LYS A 266 6.05 -2.49 35.23
CA LYS A 266 5.60 -1.29 35.96
C LYS A 266 4.49 -1.57 36.99
N SER A 267 3.98 -2.80 37.06
CA SER A 267 2.89 -3.16 37.99
C SER A 267 3.33 -3.69 39.36
N THR A 268 4.63 -3.68 39.70
CA THR A 268 5.12 -4.24 40.98
C THR A 268 5.87 -3.25 41.87
N TYR A 269 5.62 -1.94 41.73
CA TYR A 269 6.15 -0.99 42.71
C TYR A 269 5.03 -0.50 43.63
N SER A 270 4.88 -1.18 44.76
CA SER A 270 4.11 -0.74 45.91
C SER A 270 5.04 0.03 46.85
N PRO A 271 4.77 1.28 47.24
CA PRO A 271 5.55 1.96 48.27
C PRO A 271 5.21 1.34 49.62
N SER A 272 6.21 0.77 50.29
CA SER A 272 6.08 0.44 51.73
C SER A 272 6.07 1.72 52.51
N GLU A 273 4.98 2.01 53.23
CA GLU A 273 4.96 2.95 54.33
C GLU A 273 5.88 2.45 55.41
N SER A 274 6.82 3.25 55.85
CA SER A 274 7.59 3.09 57.09
C SER A 274 7.39 4.33 57.94
N GLU A 275 6.93 4.06 59.14
CA GLU A 275 6.81 4.92 60.34
C GLU A 275 8.01 5.85 60.60
#